data_45595ed699fc04386115ca19adfea383
#
_entry.id   45595ed699fc04386115ca19adfea383
#
_cell.length_a   1.000
_cell.length_b   1.000
_cell.length_c   1.000
_cell.angle_alpha   90.00
_cell.angle_beta   90.00
_cell.angle_gamma   90.00
#
_symmetry.space_group_name_H-M   'P 1'
#
loop_
_entity.id
_entity.type
_entity.pdbx_description
1 polymer ?
#
loop_
_entity_poly.entity_id
_entity_poly.type
_entity_poly.pdbx_seq_one_letter_code
_entity_poly.pdbx_strand_id
1 'polypeptide(L)'
;MHRISLGNTEFEGRNNAYLLLGEDSTAIVDTGVATPTTREQLKDGLAEHGVTFSDIDAVVLTHWHADHVGLAGAIQDAGGATVYIHEADAPIVRQDPAALEELRDIQERRFDEWDMPEDKRAELLNRLDMGFAIAGDPVEVDTVTEGNRLEVGDRQLEVVHAPGHTSGLSLFAFEGEAGREAFVGDAVLPVYTPNVGGADLRVEQPLATYLETLHRLESADYDRFWPGHRDVIDEPTERVRTIIDHHRDRTERVIEVLAEHGPANAWTVSDHLFGELNGIHILHGPGESFAHIDHLITHGIVESTPEGFRLVEDADARIADLV
;
A
#
# COMPACT_ATOMS: atom_id res chain seq x y z
N MET A 1 11.97 -13.81 16.06
CA MET A 1 11.51 -13.20 14.79
C MET A 1 12.65 -13.16 13.79
N HIS A 2 12.43 -13.55 12.54
CA HIS A 2 13.45 -13.58 11.48
C HIS A 2 12.91 -12.94 10.20
N ARG A 3 13.67 -11.97 9.64
CA ARG A 3 13.34 -11.35 8.36
C ARG A 3 13.88 -12.22 7.22
N ILE A 4 12.99 -12.60 6.31
CA ILE A 4 13.32 -13.29 5.06
C ILE A 4 13.17 -12.28 3.93
N SER A 5 14.27 -11.99 3.23
CA SER A 5 14.27 -11.04 2.11
C SER A 5 14.00 -11.75 0.81
N LEU A 6 12.93 -11.38 0.12
CA LEU A 6 12.44 -11.97 -1.12
C LEU A 6 12.77 -11.06 -2.30
N GLY A 7 13.22 -11.65 -3.41
CA GLY A 7 13.47 -10.91 -4.64
C GLY A 7 12.15 -10.48 -5.27
N ASN A 8 12.05 -9.18 -5.57
CA ASN A 8 10.94 -8.63 -6.33
C ASN A 8 11.52 -7.70 -7.40
N THR A 9 11.17 -7.95 -8.67
CA THR A 9 11.58 -7.13 -9.82
C THR A 9 10.41 -6.35 -10.41
N GLU A 10 9.22 -6.52 -9.86
CA GLU A 10 7.98 -6.00 -10.40
C GLU A 10 7.52 -4.70 -9.72
N PHE A 11 7.90 -4.49 -8.45
CA PHE A 11 7.47 -3.38 -7.61
C PHE A 11 8.66 -2.68 -6.94
N GLU A 12 8.50 -2.22 -5.71
CA GLU A 12 9.45 -1.41 -4.91
C GLU A 12 10.82 -2.06 -4.61
N GLY A 13 11.09 -3.24 -5.17
CA GLY A 13 12.29 -4.02 -4.95
C GLY A 13 12.06 -5.15 -3.97
N ARG A 14 13.08 -5.49 -3.15
CA ARG A 14 12.98 -6.65 -2.26
C ARG A 14 11.85 -6.51 -1.25
N ASN A 15 10.97 -7.52 -1.23
CA ASN A 15 9.97 -7.68 -0.16
C ASN A 15 10.59 -8.31 1.08
N ASN A 16 9.96 -8.06 2.21
CA ASN A 16 10.23 -8.71 3.47
C ASN A 16 9.06 -9.61 3.88
N ALA A 17 9.37 -10.84 4.23
CA ALA A 17 8.49 -11.70 5.00
C ALA A 17 9.10 -11.87 6.41
N TYR A 18 8.26 -11.88 7.45
CA TYR A 18 8.74 -11.96 8.82
C TYR A 18 8.24 -13.24 9.49
N LEU A 19 9.17 -14.17 9.74
CA LEU A 19 8.88 -15.43 10.43
C LEU A 19 8.88 -15.22 11.94
N LEU A 20 7.79 -15.62 12.59
CA LEU A 20 7.58 -15.58 14.05
C LEU A 20 7.54 -17.01 14.57
N LEU A 21 8.52 -17.38 15.38
CA LEU A 21 8.64 -18.72 15.98
C LEU A 21 8.21 -18.69 17.44
N GLY A 22 7.16 -19.40 17.79
CA GLY A 22 6.73 -19.64 19.15
C GLY A 22 6.94 -21.12 19.58
N GLU A 23 6.66 -21.43 20.83
CA GLU A 23 6.75 -22.81 21.33
C GLU A 23 5.63 -23.69 20.73
N ASP A 24 4.43 -23.14 20.58
CA ASP A 24 3.22 -23.86 20.18
C ASP A 24 2.71 -23.45 18.78
N SER A 25 3.21 -22.39 18.20
CA SER A 25 2.76 -21.91 16.87
C SER A 25 3.85 -21.21 16.09
N THR A 26 3.77 -21.29 14.76
CA THR A 26 4.64 -20.60 13.81
C THR A 26 3.79 -19.69 12.94
N ALA A 27 4.21 -18.43 12.78
CA ALA A 27 3.50 -17.50 11.94
C ALA A 27 4.44 -16.76 10.99
N ILE A 28 3.85 -16.21 9.93
CA ILE A 28 4.57 -15.36 8.99
C ILE A 28 3.75 -14.10 8.68
N VAL A 29 4.43 -12.95 8.61
CA VAL A 29 3.84 -11.69 8.17
C VAL A 29 4.30 -11.42 6.75
N ASP A 30 3.35 -11.30 5.82
CA ASP A 30 3.50 -11.19 4.37
C ASP A 30 4.28 -12.36 3.73
N THR A 31 4.12 -12.56 2.41
CA THR A 31 4.57 -13.79 1.77
C THR A 31 5.30 -13.60 0.42
N GLY A 32 5.36 -12.38 -0.10
CA GLY A 32 5.96 -12.09 -1.41
C GLY A 32 5.06 -12.46 -2.60
N VAL A 33 5.53 -12.21 -3.83
CA VAL A 33 4.81 -12.53 -5.07
C VAL A 33 4.76 -14.03 -5.34
N ALA A 34 3.69 -14.51 -6.01
CA ALA A 34 3.52 -15.91 -6.38
C ALA A 34 4.34 -16.30 -7.63
N THR A 35 5.64 -16.09 -7.59
CA THR A 35 6.55 -16.56 -8.65
C THR A 35 7.33 -17.79 -8.20
N PRO A 36 7.80 -18.67 -9.14
CA PRO A 36 8.65 -19.79 -8.77
C PRO A 36 9.90 -19.37 -8.01
N THR A 37 10.53 -18.27 -8.40
CA THR A 37 11.75 -17.76 -7.76
C THR A 37 11.48 -17.33 -6.32
N THR A 38 10.44 -16.55 -6.08
CA THR A 38 10.06 -16.10 -4.74
C THR A 38 9.65 -17.26 -3.85
N ARG A 39 8.91 -18.23 -4.42
CA ARG A 39 8.55 -19.47 -3.70
C ARG A 39 9.78 -20.23 -3.19
N GLU A 40 10.81 -20.42 -4.02
CA GLU A 40 12.04 -21.09 -3.59
C GLU A 40 12.82 -20.25 -2.57
N GLN A 41 12.91 -18.93 -2.75
CA GLN A 41 13.55 -18.04 -1.78
C GLN A 41 12.85 -18.09 -0.41
N LEU A 42 11.52 -18.11 -0.38
CA LEU A 42 10.78 -18.21 0.86
C LEU A 42 10.99 -19.57 1.53
N LYS A 43 10.97 -20.68 0.75
CA LYS A 43 11.28 -22.02 1.27
C LYS A 43 12.69 -22.12 1.84
N ASP A 44 13.67 -21.58 1.14
CA ASP A 44 15.08 -21.58 1.59
C ASP A 44 15.22 -20.78 2.89
N GLY A 45 14.63 -19.59 2.95
CA GLY A 45 14.64 -18.76 4.16
C GLY A 45 13.95 -19.40 5.36
N LEU A 46 12.82 -20.09 5.14
CA LEU A 46 12.14 -20.87 6.19
C LEU A 46 12.99 -22.07 6.64
N ALA A 47 13.62 -22.79 5.68
CA ALA A 47 14.42 -23.97 5.95
C ALA A 47 15.68 -23.65 6.80
N GLU A 48 16.23 -22.44 6.72
CA GLU A 48 17.31 -21.99 7.62
C GLU A 48 16.90 -22.04 9.10
N HIS A 49 15.59 -22.01 9.38
CA HIS A 49 15.00 -22.10 10.72
C HIS A 49 14.30 -23.44 10.98
N GLY A 50 14.46 -24.42 10.07
CA GLY A 50 13.83 -25.74 10.20
C GLY A 50 12.32 -25.75 9.96
N VAL A 51 11.77 -24.74 9.27
CA VAL A 51 10.34 -24.55 8.99
C VAL A 51 10.06 -24.84 7.52
N THR A 52 8.93 -25.44 7.23
CA THR A 52 8.36 -25.61 5.88
C THR A 52 7.02 -24.89 5.79
N PHE A 53 6.43 -24.77 4.59
CA PHE A 53 5.09 -24.18 4.44
C PHE A 53 4.02 -24.89 5.30
N SER A 54 4.15 -26.21 5.47
CA SER A 54 3.18 -26.99 6.27
C SER A 54 3.32 -26.81 7.79
N ASP A 55 4.39 -26.17 8.25
CA ASP A 55 4.62 -25.91 9.67
C ASP A 55 4.16 -24.50 10.07
N ILE A 56 3.62 -23.72 9.13
CA ILE A 56 3.07 -22.38 9.37
C ILE A 56 1.61 -22.51 9.79
N ASP A 57 1.29 -22.09 11.01
CA ASP A 57 -0.06 -22.11 11.57
C ASP A 57 -0.87 -20.85 11.23
N ALA A 58 -0.17 -19.72 11.05
CA ALA A 58 -0.80 -18.43 10.73
C ALA A 58 -0.02 -17.60 9.71
N VAL A 59 -0.75 -16.99 8.79
CA VAL A 59 -0.27 -15.94 7.88
C VAL A 59 -0.98 -14.65 8.23
N VAL A 60 -0.23 -13.57 8.44
CA VAL A 60 -0.76 -12.24 8.74
C VAL A 60 -0.41 -11.34 7.57
N LEU A 61 -1.41 -10.82 6.87
CA LEU A 61 -1.23 -9.99 5.68
C LEU A 61 -1.44 -8.53 6.02
N THR A 62 -0.46 -7.69 5.66
CA THR A 62 -0.54 -6.24 5.90
C THR A 62 -1.55 -5.58 5.00
N HIS A 63 -1.63 -5.99 3.73
CA HIS A 63 -2.59 -5.49 2.73
C HIS A 63 -2.67 -6.45 1.53
N TRP A 64 -3.55 -6.15 0.55
CA TRP A 64 -3.92 -7.07 -0.55
C TRP A 64 -2.97 -7.11 -1.75
N HIS A 65 -1.92 -6.29 -1.84
CA HIS A 65 -1.06 -6.26 -3.02
C HIS A 65 -0.35 -7.60 -3.25
N ALA A 66 -0.18 -7.93 -4.53
CA ALA A 66 0.33 -9.23 -4.98
C ALA A 66 1.68 -9.62 -4.38
N ASP A 67 2.52 -8.65 -4.09
CA ASP A 67 3.84 -8.86 -3.51
C ASP A 67 3.84 -9.01 -1.98
N HIS A 68 2.67 -8.95 -1.36
CA HIS A 68 2.47 -9.28 0.05
C HIS A 68 1.67 -10.58 0.23
N VAL A 69 0.67 -10.82 -0.62
CA VAL A 69 -0.26 -11.96 -0.45
C VAL A 69 0.10 -13.19 -1.27
N GLY A 70 0.96 -13.08 -2.28
CA GLY A 70 1.10 -14.05 -3.38
C GLY A 70 1.31 -15.51 -2.99
N LEU A 71 2.08 -15.80 -1.94
CA LEU A 71 2.31 -17.18 -1.51
C LEU A 71 1.42 -17.63 -0.33
N ALA A 72 0.49 -16.79 0.15
CA ALA A 72 -0.40 -17.13 1.26
C ALA A 72 -1.26 -18.36 0.95
N GLY A 73 -1.85 -18.45 -0.27
CA GLY A 73 -2.62 -19.64 -0.69
C GLY A 73 -1.77 -20.91 -0.71
N ALA A 74 -0.53 -20.82 -1.20
CA ALA A 74 0.37 -21.97 -1.21
C ALA A 74 0.79 -22.44 0.19
N ILE A 75 0.87 -21.55 1.17
CA ILE A 75 1.12 -21.87 2.57
C ILE A 75 -0.14 -22.49 3.17
N GLN A 76 -1.32 -21.90 2.95
CA GLN A 76 -2.60 -22.44 3.43
C GLN A 76 -2.86 -23.85 2.91
N ASP A 77 -2.65 -24.09 1.62
CA ASP A 77 -2.81 -25.43 1.00
C ASP A 77 -1.83 -26.47 1.57
N ALA A 78 -0.64 -26.07 1.98
CA ALA A 78 0.38 -26.99 2.48
C ALA A 78 0.10 -27.46 3.91
N GLY A 79 -0.39 -26.60 4.80
CA GLY A 79 -0.54 -26.88 6.23
C GLY A 79 -1.88 -26.51 6.83
N GLY A 80 -2.75 -25.83 6.11
CA GLY A 80 -4.04 -25.37 6.63
C GLY A 80 -3.90 -24.09 7.49
N ALA A 81 -2.87 -23.27 7.25
CA ALA A 81 -2.64 -22.03 7.98
C ALA A 81 -3.89 -21.12 8.00
N THR A 82 -4.19 -20.52 9.14
CA THR A 82 -5.17 -19.43 9.22
C THR A 82 -4.56 -18.17 8.63
N VAL A 83 -5.25 -17.54 7.69
CA VAL A 83 -4.78 -16.31 7.05
C VAL A 83 -5.58 -15.12 7.55
N TYR A 84 -4.94 -14.12 8.13
CA TYR A 84 -5.55 -12.91 8.66
C TYR A 84 -5.28 -11.72 7.74
N ILE A 85 -6.33 -10.94 7.47
CA ILE A 85 -6.25 -9.67 6.75
C ILE A 85 -7.38 -8.74 7.18
N HIS A 86 -7.20 -7.44 7.00
CA HIS A 86 -8.25 -6.47 7.29
C HIS A 86 -9.49 -6.71 6.42
N GLU A 87 -10.69 -6.51 7.01
CA GLU A 87 -11.98 -6.78 6.35
C GLU A 87 -12.16 -6.04 5.02
N ALA A 88 -11.59 -4.81 4.87
CA ALA A 88 -11.69 -4.03 3.64
C ALA A 88 -10.88 -4.62 2.47
N ASP A 89 -9.82 -5.39 2.75
CA ASP A 89 -8.97 -6.02 1.73
C ASP A 89 -9.32 -7.51 1.50
N ALA A 90 -10.02 -8.13 2.43
CA ALA A 90 -10.40 -9.54 2.39
C ALA A 90 -11.13 -9.97 1.10
N PRO A 91 -12.09 -9.20 0.54
CA PRO A 91 -12.77 -9.62 -0.69
C PRO A 91 -11.84 -9.73 -1.90
N ILE A 92 -10.80 -8.87 -1.98
CA ILE A 92 -9.81 -8.91 -3.07
C ILE A 92 -8.91 -10.13 -2.91
N VAL A 93 -8.45 -10.44 -1.69
CA VAL A 93 -7.59 -11.59 -1.40
C VAL A 93 -8.33 -12.93 -1.60
N ARG A 94 -9.61 -12.98 -1.27
CA ARG A 94 -10.49 -14.11 -1.61
C ARG A 94 -10.77 -14.24 -3.10
N GLN A 95 -10.40 -13.23 -3.88
CA GLN A 95 -10.74 -13.11 -5.29
C GLN A 95 -12.27 -13.20 -5.53
N ASP A 96 -13.04 -12.54 -4.65
CA ASP A 96 -14.50 -12.49 -4.77
C ASP A 96 -14.89 -11.85 -6.13
N PRO A 97 -15.66 -12.55 -6.99
CA PRO A 97 -15.99 -12.05 -8.31
C PRO A 97 -16.68 -10.67 -8.29
N ALA A 98 -17.56 -10.42 -7.30
CA ALA A 98 -18.25 -9.13 -7.20
C ALA A 98 -17.31 -8.01 -6.80
N ALA A 99 -16.37 -8.26 -5.88
CA ALA A 99 -15.36 -7.27 -5.48
C ALA A 99 -14.37 -6.97 -6.60
N LEU A 100 -13.99 -7.98 -7.38
CA LEU A 100 -13.10 -7.77 -8.54
C LEU A 100 -13.82 -7.04 -9.68
N GLU A 101 -15.14 -7.26 -9.89
CA GLU A 101 -15.95 -6.50 -10.83
C GLU A 101 -16.06 -5.03 -10.39
N GLU A 102 -16.38 -4.80 -9.12
CA GLU A 102 -16.42 -3.43 -8.54
C GLU A 102 -15.07 -2.70 -8.69
N LEU A 103 -13.95 -3.38 -8.43
CA LEU A 103 -12.63 -2.81 -8.62
C LEU A 103 -12.38 -2.38 -10.07
N ARG A 104 -12.79 -3.21 -11.06
CA ARG A 104 -12.70 -2.86 -12.49
C ARG A 104 -13.57 -1.66 -12.84
N ASP A 105 -14.79 -1.62 -12.33
CA ASP A 105 -15.70 -0.48 -12.54
C ASP A 105 -15.11 0.82 -11.97
N ILE A 106 -14.47 0.75 -10.81
CA ILE A 106 -13.74 1.88 -10.21
C ILE A 106 -12.58 2.30 -11.11
N GLN A 107 -11.77 1.35 -11.59
CA GLN A 107 -10.65 1.61 -12.49
C GLN A 107 -11.10 2.32 -13.77
N GLU A 108 -12.13 1.81 -14.44
CA GLU A 108 -12.65 2.41 -15.68
C GLU A 108 -13.14 3.84 -15.45
N ARG A 109 -13.89 4.09 -14.37
CA ARG A 109 -14.34 5.45 -14.02
C ARG A 109 -13.16 6.39 -13.76
N ARG A 110 -12.13 5.95 -13.04
CA ARG A 110 -10.94 6.76 -12.77
C ARG A 110 -10.14 7.06 -14.01
N PHE A 111 -9.99 6.10 -14.93
CA PHE A 111 -9.30 6.31 -16.20
C PHE A 111 -10.00 7.36 -17.06
N ASP A 112 -11.35 7.35 -17.09
CA ASP A 112 -12.15 8.37 -17.77
C ASP A 112 -12.01 9.75 -17.08
N GLU A 113 -12.10 9.79 -15.76
CA GLU A 113 -12.01 11.01 -14.95
C GLU A 113 -10.61 11.67 -15.04
N TRP A 114 -9.56 10.87 -15.19
CA TRP A 114 -8.19 11.34 -15.37
C TRP A 114 -7.87 11.73 -16.80
N ASP A 115 -8.76 11.45 -17.77
CA ASP A 115 -8.56 11.62 -19.21
C ASP A 115 -7.31 10.84 -19.70
N MET A 116 -7.18 9.58 -19.22
CA MET A 116 -6.07 8.71 -19.56
C MET A 116 -6.11 8.36 -21.06
N PRO A 117 -4.98 8.55 -21.83
CA PRO A 117 -4.90 8.17 -23.24
C PRO A 117 -5.22 6.68 -23.47
N GLU A 118 -5.92 6.38 -24.57
CA GLU A 118 -6.41 5.04 -24.87
C GLU A 118 -5.28 3.99 -25.02
N ASP A 119 -4.15 4.37 -25.61
CA ASP A 119 -2.97 3.52 -25.74
C ASP A 119 -2.32 3.21 -24.38
N LYS A 120 -2.27 4.18 -23.47
CA LYS A 120 -1.78 4.02 -22.09
C LYS A 120 -2.73 3.19 -21.25
N ARG A 121 -4.06 3.37 -21.43
CA ARG A 121 -5.06 2.52 -20.80
C ARG A 121 -4.89 1.05 -21.21
N ALA A 122 -4.69 0.78 -22.51
CA ALA A 122 -4.46 -0.58 -23.01
C ALA A 122 -3.16 -1.20 -22.47
N GLU A 123 -2.08 -0.43 -22.39
CA GLU A 123 -0.81 -0.85 -21.77
C GLU A 123 -1.01 -1.23 -20.30
N LEU A 124 -1.70 -0.36 -19.54
CA LEU A 124 -1.96 -0.56 -18.12
C LEU A 124 -2.83 -1.78 -17.85
N LEU A 125 -3.93 -1.98 -18.59
CA LEU A 125 -4.82 -3.14 -18.41
C LEU A 125 -4.06 -4.46 -18.61
N ASN A 126 -3.21 -4.56 -19.63
CA ASN A 126 -2.35 -5.72 -19.82
C ASN A 126 -1.41 -5.94 -18.61
N ARG A 127 -0.90 -4.84 -18.01
CA ARG A 127 -0.02 -4.92 -16.83
C ARG A 127 -0.78 -5.37 -15.59
N LEU A 128 -2.00 -4.88 -15.37
CA LEU A 128 -2.85 -5.27 -14.23
C LEU A 128 -3.24 -6.75 -14.31
N ASP A 129 -3.58 -7.25 -15.50
CA ASP A 129 -3.86 -8.68 -15.72
C ASP A 129 -2.64 -9.55 -15.36
N MET A 130 -1.42 -9.11 -15.69
CA MET A 130 -0.18 -9.78 -15.25
C MET A 130 0.02 -9.70 -13.73
N GLY A 131 -0.34 -8.58 -13.11
CA GLY A 131 -0.28 -8.39 -11.66
C GLY A 131 -1.17 -9.38 -10.91
N PHE A 132 -2.39 -9.58 -11.39
CA PHE A 132 -3.29 -10.61 -10.83
C PHE A 132 -2.73 -12.03 -10.96
N ALA A 133 -2.02 -12.34 -12.04
CA ALA A 133 -1.40 -13.67 -12.22
C ALA A 133 -0.30 -13.98 -11.19
N ILE A 134 0.32 -12.97 -10.58
CA ILE A 134 1.35 -13.14 -9.53
C ILE A 134 0.82 -12.89 -8.11
N ALA A 135 -0.48 -12.59 -7.96
CA ALA A 135 -1.14 -12.49 -6.67
C ALA A 135 -1.42 -13.88 -6.03
N GLY A 136 -1.22 -14.96 -6.78
CA GLY A 136 -1.40 -16.33 -6.31
C GLY A 136 -2.86 -16.82 -6.38
N ASP A 137 -3.08 -17.96 -5.73
CA ASP A 137 -4.40 -18.59 -5.66
C ASP A 137 -5.30 -17.87 -4.64
N PRO A 138 -6.65 -17.94 -4.79
CA PRO A 138 -7.58 -17.43 -3.80
C PRO A 138 -7.32 -18.01 -2.42
N VAL A 139 -7.50 -17.21 -1.38
CA VAL A 139 -7.20 -17.57 0.01
C VAL A 139 -8.44 -17.42 0.87
N GLU A 140 -8.76 -18.45 1.66
CA GLU A 140 -9.76 -18.31 2.73
C GLU A 140 -9.14 -17.50 3.88
N VAL A 141 -9.78 -16.40 4.27
CA VAL A 141 -9.22 -15.49 5.27
C VAL A 141 -10.18 -15.25 6.42
N ASP A 142 -9.60 -15.12 7.61
CA ASP A 142 -10.25 -14.56 8.80
C ASP A 142 -10.01 -13.05 8.81
N THR A 143 -11.08 -12.28 8.95
CA THR A 143 -10.98 -10.82 8.89
C THR A 143 -10.63 -10.22 10.25
N VAL A 144 -9.82 -9.17 10.20
CA VAL A 144 -9.46 -8.36 11.37
C VAL A 144 -9.86 -6.90 11.18
N THR A 145 -9.98 -6.17 12.27
CA THR A 145 -10.29 -4.74 12.31
C THR A 145 -9.43 -4.05 13.37
N GLU A 146 -9.47 -2.72 13.39
CA GLU A 146 -8.78 -1.88 14.40
C GLU A 146 -8.96 -2.44 15.81
N GLY A 147 -7.87 -2.56 16.57
CA GLY A 147 -7.84 -2.98 17.97
C GLY A 147 -7.98 -4.49 18.21
N ASN A 148 -8.17 -5.32 17.16
CA ASN A 148 -8.10 -6.76 17.32
C ASN A 148 -6.71 -7.18 17.80
N ARG A 149 -6.62 -8.31 18.48
CA ARG A 149 -5.37 -8.90 18.96
C ARG A 149 -5.24 -10.33 18.48
N LEU A 150 -4.12 -10.62 17.84
CA LEU A 150 -3.77 -11.93 17.32
C LEU A 150 -2.66 -12.53 18.17
N GLU A 151 -2.86 -13.74 18.68
CA GLU A 151 -1.81 -14.54 19.30
C GLU A 151 -1.19 -15.43 18.23
N VAL A 152 0.00 -15.06 17.74
CA VAL A 152 0.67 -15.74 16.62
C VAL A 152 2.18 -15.85 16.86
N GLY A 153 2.71 -17.06 16.64
CA GLY A 153 4.10 -17.32 16.97
C GLY A 153 4.35 -17.09 18.47
N ASP A 154 5.40 -16.32 18.78
CA ASP A 154 5.76 -15.93 20.16
C ASP A 154 5.20 -14.54 20.55
N ARG A 155 4.23 -14.00 19.81
CA ARG A 155 3.81 -12.60 19.94
C ARG A 155 2.31 -12.43 20.01
N GLN A 156 1.91 -11.38 20.74
CA GLN A 156 0.60 -10.77 20.59
C GLN A 156 0.74 -9.56 19.65
N LEU A 157 0.00 -9.58 18.55
CA LEU A 157 -0.04 -8.51 17.56
C LEU A 157 -1.34 -7.71 17.72
N GLU A 158 -1.26 -6.41 17.94
CA GLU A 158 -2.40 -5.50 17.92
C GLU A 158 -2.59 -4.95 16.51
N VAL A 159 -3.80 -5.06 15.97
CA VAL A 159 -4.16 -4.54 14.64
C VAL A 159 -4.38 -3.03 14.74
N VAL A 160 -3.63 -2.27 13.96
CA VAL A 160 -3.77 -0.81 13.82
C VAL A 160 -4.10 -0.51 12.35
N HIS A 161 -5.35 -0.16 12.08
CA HIS A 161 -5.79 0.19 10.73
C HIS A 161 -5.13 1.47 10.24
N ALA A 162 -4.47 1.43 9.09
CA ALA A 162 -3.63 2.49 8.55
C ALA A 162 -3.91 2.74 7.04
N PRO A 163 -5.16 3.13 6.70
CA PRO A 163 -5.56 3.29 5.30
C PRO A 163 -4.82 4.45 4.63
N GLY A 164 -4.81 4.41 3.30
CA GLY A 164 -4.18 5.43 2.44
C GLY A 164 -3.48 4.79 1.25
N HIS A 165 -2.50 3.93 1.47
CA HIS A 165 -1.87 3.13 0.41
C HIS A 165 -2.85 2.06 -0.11
N THR A 166 -3.50 1.30 0.78
CA THR A 166 -4.71 0.53 0.48
C THR A 166 -5.81 0.84 1.47
N SER A 167 -7.04 0.44 1.13
CA SER A 167 -8.23 0.63 1.95
C SER A 167 -8.16 -0.17 3.26
N GLY A 168 -7.54 -1.35 3.23
CA GLY A 168 -7.44 -2.25 4.37
C GLY A 168 -6.03 -2.37 4.95
N LEU A 169 -5.06 -1.55 4.52
CA LEU A 169 -3.72 -1.64 5.06
C LEU A 169 -3.74 -1.53 6.60
N SER A 170 -3.08 -2.47 7.24
CA SER A 170 -2.99 -2.53 8.70
C SER A 170 -1.55 -2.75 9.14
N LEU A 171 -1.17 -2.05 10.20
CA LEU A 171 0.00 -2.36 10.97
C LEU A 171 -0.32 -3.44 11.99
N PHE A 172 0.70 -4.19 12.37
CA PHE A 172 0.63 -5.16 13.45
C PHE A 172 1.64 -4.78 14.51
N ALA A 173 1.16 -4.08 15.56
CA ALA A 173 1.98 -3.57 16.64
C ALA A 173 2.23 -4.63 17.71
N PHE A 174 3.43 -4.63 18.29
CA PHE A 174 3.84 -5.58 19.33
C PHE A 174 4.92 -4.97 20.24
N GLU A 175 5.10 -5.58 21.43
CA GLU A 175 6.23 -5.29 22.29
C GLU A 175 7.44 -6.11 21.82
N GLY A 176 8.49 -5.43 21.38
CA GLY A 176 9.73 -6.01 20.87
C GLY A 176 10.94 -5.66 21.72
N GLU A 177 12.15 -5.89 21.17
CA GLU A 177 13.41 -5.63 21.86
C GLU A 177 13.70 -4.12 22.01
N ALA A 178 13.27 -3.31 21.04
CA ALA A 178 13.44 -1.86 21.08
C ALA A 178 12.35 -1.14 21.89
N GLY A 179 11.28 -1.82 22.24
CA GLY A 179 10.07 -1.27 22.87
C GLY A 179 8.85 -1.53 22.00
N ARG A 180 8.03 -0.51 21.71
CA ARG A 180 6.86 -0.64 20.84
C ARG A 180 7.25 -0.66 19.38
N GLU A 181 7.11 -1.80 18.75
CA GLU A 181 7.47 -2.04 17.36
C GLU A 181 6.23 -2.40 16.52
N ALA A 182 6.30 -2.26 15.20
CA ALA A 182 5.20 -2.69 14.32
C ALA A 182 5.71 -3.21 12.97
N PHE A 183 5.05 -4.24 12.45
CA PHE A 183 5.07 -4.56 11.02
C PHE A 183 4.17 -3.55 10.32
N VAL A 184 4.72 -2.79 9.38
CA VAL A 184 4.00 -1.63 8.81
C VAL A 184 3.62 -1.81 7.34
N GLY A 185 3.98 -2.96 6.73
CA GLY A 185 3.74 -3.16 5.31
C GLY A 185 4.24 -1.96 4.51
N ASP A 186 3.37 -1.42 3.68
CA ASP A 186 3.65 -0.25 2.85
C ASP A 186 3.01 1.05 3.38
N ALA A 187 2.63 1.09 4.68
CA ALA A 187 2.25 2.37 5.29
C ALA A 187 3.44 3.33 5.40
N VAL A 188 4.63 2.81 5.69
CA VAL A 188 5.86 3.59 5.82
C VAL A 188 7.02 2.80 5.22
N LEU A 189 7.65 3.33 4.17
CA LEU A 189 8.81 2.74 3.52
C LEU A 189 10.10 3.49 3.86
N PRO A 190 11.26 2.81 3.99
CA PRO A 190 12.48 3.44 4.49
C PRO A 190 13.12 4.45 3.54
N VAL A 191 12.89 4.32 2.23
CA VAL A 191 13.54 5.16 1.21
C VAL A 191 12.52 5.89 0.36
N TYR A 192 11.61 5.16 -0.28
CA TYR A 192 10.57 5.73 -1.12
C TYR A 192 9.36 6.15 -0.29
N THR A 193 8.55 7.04 -0.85
CA THR A 193 7.22 7.34 -0.32
C THR A 193 6.23 6.36 -0.96
N PRO A 194 5.40 5.67 -0.17
CA PRO A 194 4.34 4.82 -0.71
C PRO A 194 3.45 5.58 -1.68
N ASN A 195 3.04 4.94 -2.77
CA ASN A 195 2.09 5.56 -3.69
C ASN A 195 0.70 5.66 -3.03
N VAL A 196 0.05 6.79 -3.22
CA VAL A 196 -1.28 7.11 -2.69
C VAL A 196 -2.18 7.58 -3.83
N GLY A 197 -3.37 7.02 -3.92
CA GLY A 197 -4.36 7.34 -4.96
C GLY A 197 -4.23 6.54 -6.26
N GLY A 198 -3.07 5.90 -6.52
CA GLY A 198 -2.89 4.97 -7.63
C GLY A 198 -2.74 3.51 -7.17
N ALA A 199 -2.26 3.28 -5.96
CA ALA A 199 -2.04 1.94 -5.43
C ALA A 199 -3.36 1.19 -5.14
N ASP A 200 -4.38 1.91 -4.64
CA ASP A 200 -5.73 1.37 -4.42
C ASP A 200 -6.79 2.46 -4.70
N LEU A 201 -7.52 2.30 -5.78
CA LEU A 201 -8.53 3.25 -6.23
C LEU A 201 -9.83 3.23 -5.40
N ARG A 202 -9.94 2.29 -4.46
CA ARG A 202 -11.07 2.19 -3.52
C ARG A 202 -10.97 3.19 -2.37
N VAL A 203 -9.78 3.73 -2.12
CA VAL A 203 -9.56 4.70 -1.05
C VAL A 203 -10.21 6.03 -1.41
N GLU A 204 -11.18 6.47 -0.61
CA GLU A 204 -11.78 7.80 -0.72
C GLU A 204 -10.85 8.85 -0.10
N GLN A 205 -10.74 10.03 -0.72
CA GLN A 205 -9.88 11.12 -0.29
C GLN A 205 -8.46 10.62 0.07
N PRO A 206 -7.76 9.93 -0.86
CA PRO A 206 -6.63 9.09 -0.52
C PRO A 206 -5.50 9.84 0.18
N LEU A 207 -5.17 11.07 -0.22
CA LEU A 207 -4.13 11.85 0.45
C LEU A 207 -4.55 12.28 1.85
N ALA A 208 -5.78 12.76 2.04
CA ALA A 208 -6.28 13.16 3.36
C ALA A 208 -6.28 11.96 4.33
N THR A 209 -6.79 10.80 3.86
CA THR A 209 -6.81 9.55 4.61
C THR A 209 -5.39 9.10 5.00
N TYR A 210 -4.43 9.18 4.08
CA TYR A 210 -3.05 8.80 4.35
C TYR A 210 -2.34 9.78 5.31
N LEU A 211 -2.55 11.08 5.16
CA LEU A 211 -1.99 12.08 6.08
C LEU A 211 -2.54 11.90 7.51
N GLU A 212 -3.83 11.56 7.67
CA GLU A 212 -4.40 11.22 8.97
C GLU A 212 -3.70 9.99 9.58
N THR A 213 -3.49 8.94 8.78
CA THR A 213 -2.70 7.76 9.19
C THR A 213 -1.30 8.17 9.63
N LEU A 214 -0.57 8.97 8.85
CA LEU A 214 0.80 9.40 9.19
C LEU A 214 0.84 10.22 10.48
N HIS A 215 -0.10 11.15 10.71
CA HIS A 215 -0.16 11.93 11.96
C HIS A 215 -0.46 11.06 13.18
N ARG A 216 -1.30 10.02 13.04
CA ARG A 216 -1.52 9.02 14.10
C ARG A 216 -0.22 8.28 14.41
N LEU A 217 0.52 7.85 13.39
CA LEU A 217 1.81 7.16 13.55
C LEU A 217 2.89 8.06 14.14
N GLU A 218 2.96 9.33 13.73
CA GLU A 218 3.87 10.34 14.31
C GLU A 218 3.68 10.49 15.81
N SER A 219 2.42 10.41 16.26
CA SER A 219 2.03 10.64 17.66
C SER A 219 2.07 9.37 18.53
N ALA A 220 2.32 8.20 17.96
CA ALA A 220 2.09 6.92 18.62
C ALA A 220 3.33 6.31 19.31
N ASP A 221 4.46 7.05 19.37
CA ASP A 221 5.71 6.69 20.06
C ASP A 221 6.20 5.25 19.76
N TYR A 222 6.28 4.89 18.45
CA TYR A 222 6.92 3.67 18.03
C TYR A 222 8.44 3.79 18.06
N ASP A 223 9.11 2.73 18.54
CA ASP A 223 10.57 2.66 18.61
C ASP A 223 11.18 2.04 17.34
N ARG A 224 10.43 1.22 16.60
CA ARG A 224 10.91 0.58 15.37
C ARG A 224 9.77 0.18 14.45
N PHE A 225 9.98 0.35 13.12
CA PHE A 225 9.12 -0.20 12.09
C PHE A 225 9.81 -1.29 11.27
N TRP A 226 9.03 -2.33 10.95
CA TRP A 226 9.39 -3.46 10.10
C TRP A 226 8.58 -3.36 8.79
N PRO A 227 9.14 -2.71 7.74
CA PRO A 227 8.40 -2.40 6.52
C PRO A 227 8.27 -3.60 5.59
N GLY A 228 7.32 -3.54 4.64
CA GLY A 228 7.13 -4.52 3.59
C GLY A 228 8.32 -4.63 2.64
N HIS A 229 9.12 -3.58 2.52
CA HIS A 229 10.27 -3.53 1.62
C HIS A 229 11.53 -3.00 2.32
N ARG A 230 12.72 -3.49 1.87
CA ARG A 230 14.05 -2.98 2.22
C ARG A 230 14.38 -3.10 3.71
N ASP A 231 15.06 -2.11 4.27
CA ASP A 231 15.62 -2.19 5.62
C ASP A 231 14.64 -1.69 6.69
N VAL A 232 14.90 -2.12 7.90
CA VAL A 232 14.19 -1.73 9.13
C VAL A 232 14.33 -0.21 9.35
N ILE A 233 13.31 0.40 9.92
CA ILE A 233 13.27 1.83 10.24
C ILE A 233 13.45 1.99 11.75
N ASP A 234 14.64 2.42 12.18
CA ASP A 234 14.99 2.61 13.59
C ASP A 234 14.55 3.98 14.13
N GLU A 235 14.18 4.93 13.25
CA GLU A 235 13.69 6.27 13.61
C GLU A 235 12.30 6.51 12.99
N PRO A 236 11.24 5.81 13.46
CA PRO A 236 9.91 5.86 12.87
C PRO A 236 9.33 7.25 12.69
N THR A 237 9.37 8.05 13.77
CA THR A 237 8.82 9.41 13.79
C THR A 237 9.50 10.34 12.79
N GLU A 238 10.84 10.26 12.65
CA GLU A 238 11.58 11.06 11.67
C GLU A 238 11.21 10.66 10.24
N ARG A 239 11.08 9.33 10.00
CA ARG A 239 10.69 8.84 8.68
C ARG A 239 9.27 9.25 8.30
N VAL A 240 8.33 9.16 9.23
CA VAL A 240 6.94 9.61 9.02
C VAL A 240 6.90 11.11 8.68
N ARG A 241 7.62 11.95 9.42
CA ARG A 241 7.73 13.38 9.10
C ARG A 241 8.29 13.65 7.73
N THR A 242 9.33 12.91 7.34
CA THR A 242 9.90 13.01 5.97
C THR A 242 8.85 12.72 4.88
N ILE A 243 7.95 11.75 5.12
CA ILE A 243 6.88 11.43 4.17
C ILE A 243 5.80 12.53 4.17
N ILE A 244 5.44 13.08 5.31
CA ILE A 244 4.50 14.21 5.41
C ILE A 244 5.07 15.43 4.65
N ASP A 245 6.33 15.76 4.86
CA ASP A 245 7.01 16.86 4.15
C ASP A 245 7.05 16.61 2.64
N HIS A 246 7.31 15.37 2.21
CA HIS A 246 7.24 15.00 0.78
C HIS A 246 5.86 15.30 0.18
N HIS A 247 4.77 14.97 0.86
CA HIS A 247 3.42 15.25 0.35
C HIS A 247 3.10 16.74 0.35
N ARG A 248 3.64 17.52 1.30
CA ARG A 248 3.56 18.99 1.25
C ARG A 248 4.25 19.52 -0.01
N ASP A 249 5.52 19.17 -0.23
CA ASP A 249 6.28 19.60 -1.39
C ASP A 249 5.60 19.17 -2.71
N ARG A 250 4.98 17.98 -2.73
CA ARG A 250 4.24 17.48 -3.88
C ARG A 250 2.97 18.30 -4.12
N THR A 251 2.24 18.67 -3.07
CA THR A 251 1.04 19.53 -3.17
C THR A 251 1.41 20.90 -3.72
N GLU A 252 2.50 21.51 -3.27
CA GLU A 252 3.00 22.78 -3.81
C GLU A 252 3.31 22.67 -5.30
N ARG A 253 3.97 21.60 -5.74
CA ARG A 253 4.24 21.36 -7.16
C ARG A 253 2.97 21.17 -7.99
N VAL A 254 1.93 20.51 -7.47
CA VAL A 254 0.62 20.40 -8.14
C VAL A 254 0.00 21.79 -8.32
N ILE A 255 0.06 22.64 -7.30
CA ILE A 255 -0.40 24.04 -7.37
C ILE A 255 0.36 24.80 -8.46
N GLU A 256 1.68 24.69 -8.51
CA GLU A 256 2.52 25.34 -9.55
C GLU A 256 2.11 24.90 -10.95
N VAL A 257 1.92 23.59 -11.17
CA VAL A 257 1.46 23.04 -12.46
C VAL A 257 0.09 23.60 -12.85
N LEU A 258 -0.87 23.65 -11.91
CA LEU A 258 -2.20 24.20 -12.19
C LEU A 258 -2.18 25.72 -12.41
N ALA A 259 -1.26 26.45 -11.78
CA ALA A 259 -1.10 27.90 -12.01
C ALA A 259 -0.54 28.19 -13.39
N GLU A 260 0.36 27.35 -13.92
CA GLU A 260 1.02 27.56 -15.22
C GLU A 260 0.21 26.96 -16.38
N HIS A 261 -0.44 25.80 -16.17
CA HIS A 261 -1.03 24.98 -17.22
C HIS A 261 -2.54 24.73 -17.06
N GLY A 262 -3.16 25.21 -15.97
CA GLY A 262 -4.59 24.97 -15.72
C GLY A 262 -5.52 25.79 -16.64
N PRO A 263 -6.74 25.29 -16.91
CA PRO A 263 -7.27 24.04 -16.38
C PRO A 263 -6.61 22.82 -17.01
N ALA A 264 -6.32 21.80 -16.17
CA ALA A 264 -5.63 20.57 -16.58
C ALA A 264 -6.27 19.34 -15.89
N ASN A 265 -6.32 18.20 -16.59
CA ASN A 265 -6.75 16.93 -16.00
C ASN A 265 -5.62 16.26 -15.20
N ALA A 266 -5.95 15.20 -14.44
CA ALA A 266 -4.95 14.51 -13.60
C ALA A 266 -3.82 13.88 -14.42
N TRP A 267 -4.10 13.39 -15.64
CA TRP A 267 -3.10 12.87 -16.56
C TRP A 267 -2.07 13.94 -16.96
N THR A 268 -2.56 15.12 -17.37
CA THR A 268 -1.70 16.26 -17.75
C THR A 268 -0.85 16.74 -16.57
N VAL A 269 -1.44 16.85 -15.37
CA VAL A 269 -0.70 17.21 -14.14
C VAL A 269 0.38 16.17 -13.87
N SER A 270 0.06 14.89 -13.99
CA SER A 270 1.02 13.79 -13.83
C SER A 270 2.20 13.86 -14.82
N ASP A 271 1.94 14.16 -16.09
CA ASP A 271 2.98 14.31 -17.11
C ASP A 271 3.98 15.44 -16.77
N HIS A 272 3.48 16.56 -16.25
CA HIS A 272 4.32 17.66 -15.76
C HIS A 272 5.12 17.31 -14.50
N LEU A 273 4.58 16.47 -13.61
CA LEU A 273 5.25 16.09 -12.36
C LEU A 273 6.31 15.01 -12.56
N PHE A 274 6.04 14.02 -13.41
CA PHE A 274 6.80 12.76 -13.50
C PHE A 274 7.39 12.50 -14.88
N GLY A 275 6.94 13.21 -15.93
CA GLY A 275 7.31 12.95 -17.32
C GLY A 275 6.63 11.70 -17.89
N GLU A 276 7.27 11.07 -18.88
CA GLU A 276 6.70 9.89 -19.54
C GLU A 276 6.53 8.70 -18.60
N LEU A 277 5.28 8.19 -18.52
CA LEU A 277 4.89 7.08 -17.66
C LEU A 277 4.82 5.77 -18.44
N ASN A 278 5.32 4.69 -17.81
CA ASN A 278 5.35 3.35 -18.37
C ASN A 278 5.01 2.30 -17.29
N GLY A 279 4.45 1.16 -17.72
CA GLY A 279 4.12 0.05 -16.81
C GLY A 279 3.14 0.45 -15.73
N ILE A 280 3.41 0.11 -14.47
CA ILE A 280 2.52 0.43 -13.34
C ILE A 280 2.47 1.95 -13.04
N HIS A 281 3.47 2.72 -13.43
CA HIS A 281 3.49 4.16 -13.22
C HIS A 281 2.40 4.90 -14.02
N ILE A 282 1.84 4.27 -15.07
CA ILE A 282 0.66 4.76 -15.80
C ILE A 282 -0.56 4.87 -14.87
N LEU A 283 -0.64 4.05 -13.83
CA LEU A 283 -1.66 4.13 -12.78
C LEU A 283 -1.23 5.05 -11.64
N HIS A 284 0.00 4.86 -11.16
CA HIS A 284 0.52 5.54 -9.99
C HIS A 284 0.64 7.06 -10.16
N GLY A 285 1.10 7.53 -11.31
CA GLY A 285 1.31 8.94 -11.57
C GLY A 285 0.01 9.76 -11.56
N PRO A 286 -0.97 9.44 -12.42
CA PRO A 286 -2.26 10.15 -12.41
C PRO A 286 -3.03 9.97 -11.11
N GLY A 287 -2.95 8.78 -10.48
CA GLY A 287 -3.56 8.51 -9.19
C GLY A 287 -3.00 9.41 -8.09
N GLU A 288 -1.68 9.55 -8.00
CA GLU A 288 -1.04 10.45 -7.04
C GLU A 288 -1.36 11.93 -7.35
N SER A 289 -1.33 12.31 -8.62
CA SER A 289 -1.73 13.67 -9.02
C SER A 289 -3.17 13.98 -8.64
N PHE A 290 -4.08 13.03 -8.90
CA PHE A 290 -5.49 13.16 -8.52
C PHE A 290 -5.68 13.23 -7.00
N ALA A 291 -4.94 12.43 -6.23
CA ALA A 291 -5.00 12.45 -4.76
C ALA A 291 -4.66 13.86 -4.19
N HIS A 292 -3.66 14.53 -4.76
CA HIS A 292 -3.30 15.89 -4.37
C HIS A 292 -4.34 16.91 -4.84
N ILE A 293 -4.87 16.77 -6.06
CA ILE A 293 -5.95 17.63 -6.60
C ILE A 293 -7.21 17.51 -5.74
N ASP A 294 -7.63 16.29 -5.41
CA ASP A 294 -8.80 16.02 -4.57
C ASP A 294 -8.66 16.64 -3.17
N HIS A 295 -7.46 16.52 -2.59
CA HIS A 295 -7.15 17.20 -1.33
C HIS A 295 -7.26 18.72 -1.44
N LEU A 296 -6.75 19.33 -2.52
CA LEU A 296 -6.88 20.77 -2.77
C LEU A 296 -8.32 21.20 -3.03
N ILE A 297 -9.16 20.36 -3.66
CA ILE A 297 -10.60 20.61 -3.83
C ILE A 297 -11.29 20.65 -2.46
N THR A 298 -10.99 19.69 -1.59
CA THR A 298 -11.56 19.64 -0.23
C THR A 298 -11.24 20.91 0.58
N HIS A 299 -10.06 21.51 0.36
CA HIS A 299 -9.65 22.77 0.97
C HIS A 299 -10.12 24.02 0.20
N GLY A 300 -10.87 23.83 -0.90
CA GLY A 300 -11.41 24.93 -1.70
C GLY A 300 -10.34 25.75 -2.44
N ILE A 301 -9.14 25.17 -2.67
CA ILE A 301 -8.04 25.81 -3.40
C ILE A 301 -8.17 25.54 -4.91
N VAL A 302 -8.71 24.39 -5.27
CA VAL A 302 -8.95 23.93 -6.64
C VAL A 302 -10.44 23.72 -6.85
N GLU A 303 -10.91 23.99 -8.07
CA GLU A 303 -12.24 23.64 -8.53
C GLU A 303 -12.19 22.79 -9.79
N SER A 304 -13.21 21.93 -9.96
CA SER A 304 -13.41 21.13 -11.17
C SER A 304 -14.21 21.92 -12.20
N THR A 305 -13.77 21.89 -13.45
CA THR A 305 -14.45 22.48 -14.60
C THR A 305 -14.60 21.44 -15.72
N PRO A 306 -15.41 21.69 -16.77
CA PRO A 306 -15.47 20.80 -17.92
C PRO A 306 -14.14 20.60 -18.65
N GLU A 307 -13.22 21.56 -18.52
CA GLU A 307 -11.90 21.53 -19.15
C GLU A 307 -10.81 20.91 -18.27
N GLY A 308 -11.14 20.54 -17.02
CA GLY A 308 -10.20 20.00 -16.03
C GLY A 308 -10.21 20.78 -14.72
N PHE A 309 -9.15 20.64 -13.94
CA PHE A 309 -8.98 21.27 -12.63
C PHE A 309 -8.25 22.60 -12.76
N ARG A 310 -8.66 23.60 -11.99
CA ARG A 310 -7.97 24.90 -11.93
C ARG A 310 -7.97 25.50 -10.54
N LEU A 311 -7.05 26.39 -10.27
CA LEU A 311 -7.03 27.19 -9.06
C LEU A 311 -8.23 28.14 -9.00
N VAL A 312 -8.80 28.33 -7.81
CA VAL A 312 -9.84 29.36 -7.58
C VAL A 312 -9.20 30.75 -7.56
N GLU A 313 -10.01 31.83 -7.75
CA GLU A 313 -9.49 33.20 -7.84
C GLU A 313 -8.77 33.68 -6.55
N ASP A 314 -9.12 33.14 -5.39
CA ASP A 314 -8.54 33.49 -4.08
C ASP A 314 -7.64 32.37 -3.51
N ALA A 315 -7.09 31.51 -4.38
CA ALA A 315 -6.26 30.37 -3.99
C ALA A 315 -5.07 30.76 -3.09
N ASP A 316 -4.36 31.86 -3.41
CA ASP A 316 -3.17 32.30 -2.66
C ASP A 316 -3.48 32.56 -1.16
N ALA A 317 -4.65 33.07 -0.85
CA ALA A 317 -5.06 33.31 0.54
C ALA A 317 -5.31 31.99 1.27
N ARG A 318 -5.86 30.98 0.60
CA ARG A 318 -6.17 29.67 1.17
C ARG A 318 -4.96 28.75 1.27
N ILE A 319 -4.02 28.87 0.34
CA ILE A 319 -2.74 28.15 0.38
C ILE A 319 -1.95 28.54 1.66
N ALA A 320 -1.96 29.82 2.02
CA ALA A 320 -1.31 30.30 3.23
C ALA A 320 -1.86 29.69 4.54
N ASP A 321 -3.09 29.20 4.53
CA ASP A 321 -3.73 28.53 5.67
C ASP A 321 -3.53 26.99 5.65
N LEU A 322 -3.08 26.41 4.52
CA LEU A 322 -2.83 24.98 4.36
C LEU A 322 -1.39 24.58 4.77
N VAL A 323 -0.46 25.52 4.76
CA VAL A 323 0.98 25.39 5.08
C VAL A 323 1.22 25.95 6.49
#